data_97ed491fec4f2f8f1f14b2e16965ab29
#
_entry.id   97ed491fec4f2f8f1f14b2e16965ab29
#
_cell.length_a   1.000
_cell.length_b   1.000
_cell.length_c   1.000
_cell.angle_alpha   90.00
_cell.angle_beta   90.00
_cell.angle_gamma   90.00
#
_symmetry.space_group_name_H-M   'P 1'
#
loop_
_entity.id
_entity.type
_entity.pdbx_description
1 polymer ?
#
loop_
_entity_poly.entity_id
_entity_poly.type
_entity_poly.pdbx_seq_one_letter_code
_entity_poly.pdbx_strand_id
1 'polypeptide(L)' 'MNAPQKQNISACMIVKNEEGLLPSCLNSIKNVVDEMIIVDTGSTDNTIPIAKKFGAKIYHH' A
#
# COMPACT_ATOMS: atom_id res chain seq x y z
N MET A 1 23.67 20.14 16.31
CA MET A 1 23.08 18.96 15.66
C MET A 1 21.66 19.26 15.21
N ASN A 2 21.41 18.99 13.95
CA ASN A 2 20.08 19.22 13.43
C ASN A 2 19.14 18.08 13.85
N ALA A 3 17.92 18.45 14.22
CA ALA A 3 16.91 17.43 14.41
C ALA A 3 16.68 16.69 13.08
N PRO A 4 16.48 15.37 13.12
CA PRO A 4 16.18 14.66 11.90
C PRO A 4 14.91 15.22 11.29
N GLN A 5 14.97 15.55 10.02
CA GLN A 5 13.80 16.00 9.32
C GLN A 5 12.89 14.81 9.07
N LYS A 6 11.62 15.04 9.36
CA LYS A 6 10.62 14.03 9.04
C LYS A 6 10.49 13.95 7.53
N GLN A 7 10.79 12.79 6.98
CA GLN A 7 10.62 12.54 5.57
C GLN A 7 9.30 11.83 5.34
N ASN A 8 8.56 12.29 4.37
CA ASN A 8 7.34 11.62 3.96
C ASN A 8 7.71 10.56 2.93
N ILE A 9 7.43 9.31 3.27
CA ILE A 9 7.70 8.18 2.41
C ILE A 9 6.37 7.62 1.95
N SER A 10 6.18 7.54 0.65
CA SER A 10 5.00 6.94 0.04
C SER A 10 5.41 5.66 -0.68
N ALA A 11 4.70 4.58 -0.39
CA ALA A 11 4.86 3.34 -1.14
C ALA A 11 3.76 3.27 -2.18
N CYS A 12 4.15 3.07 -3.43
CA CYS A 12 3.20 2.95 -4.53
C CYS A 12 3.37 1.58 -5.17
N MET A 13 2.28 0.82 -5.26
CA MET A 13 2.31 -0.51 -5.84
C MET A 13 1.22 -0.64 -6.89
N ILE A 14 1.58 -1.29 -7.99
CA ILE A 14 0.64 -1.63 -9.05
C ILE A 14 0.29 -3.10 -8.86
N VAL A 15 -0.99 -3.41 -8.71
CA VAL A 15 -1.42 -4.76 -8.35
C VAL A 15 -2.54 -5.24 -9.25
N LYS A 16 -2.61 -6.57 -9.37
CA LYS A 16 -3.75 -7.25 -9.97
C LYS A 16 -3.84 -8.63 -9.35
N ASN A 17 -4.96 -8.92 -8.68
CA ASN A 17 -5.22 -10.23 -8.08
C ASN A 17 -4.06 -10.72 -7.19
N GLU A 18 -3.70 -9.88 -6.20
CA GLU A 18 -2.60 -10.17 -5.29
C GLU A 18 -3.09 -10.44 -3.86
N GLU A 19 -4.31 -10.93 -3.68
CA GLU A 19 -4.87 -11.11 -2.35
C GLU A 19 -4.04 -12.01 -1.45
N GLY A 20 -3.33 -13.00 -2.05
CA GLY A 20 -2.52 -13.92 -1.28
C GLY A 20 -1.24 -13.31 -0.73
N LEU A 21 -0.62 -12.41 -1.47
CA LEU A 21 0.67 -11.81 -1.09
C LEU A 21 0.54 -10.42 -0.49
N LEU A 22 -0.54 -9.71 -0.81
CA LEU A 22 -0.68 -8.32 -0.43
C LEU A 22 -0.69 -8.08 1.08
N PRO A 23 -1.40 -8.89 1.90
CA PRO A 23 -1.41 -8.65 3.34
C PRO A 23 -0.01 -8.68 3.94
N SER A 24 0.80 -9.65 3.56
CA SER A 24 2.16 -9.77 4.06
C SER A 24 3.01 -8.58 3.62
N CYS A 25 2.88 -8.17 2.36
CA CYS A 25 3.63 -7.06 1.81
C CYS A 25 3.26 -5.76 2.53
N LEU A 26 1.98 -5.46 2.65
CA LEU A 26 1.53 -4.24 3.31
C LEU A 26 1.90 -4.23 4.78
N ASN A 27 1.81 -5.38 5.43
CA ASN A 27 2.16 -5.49 6.84
C ASN A 27 3.64 -5.19 7.08
N SER A 28 4.51 -5.56 6.15
CA SER A 28 5.94 -5.32 6.32
C SER A 28 6.32 -3.86 6.10
N ILE A 29 5.55 -3.08 5.36
CA ILE A 29 5.90 -1.69 5.07
C ILE A 29 5.08 -0.66 5.85
N LYS A 30 3.98 -1.06 6.46
CA LYS A 30 3.03 -0.09 7.06
C LYS A 30 3.65 0.80 8.13
N ASN A 31 4.68 0.33 8.82
CA ASN A 31 5.35 1.10 9.87
C ASN A 31 6.56 1.87 9.35
N VAL A 32 6.90 1.68 8.08
CA VAL A 32 8.07 2.32 7.47
C VAL A 32 7.67 3.51 6.61
N VAL A 33 6.47 3.45 6.04
CA VAL A 33 6.00 4.49 5.12
C VAL A 33 4.90 5.33 5.77
N ASP A 34 4.75 6.55 5.28
CA ASP A 34 3.71 7.46 5.76
C ASP A 34 2.40 7.23 5.04
N GLU A 35 2.43 6.77 3.82
CA GLU A 35 1.21 6.41 3.09
C GLU A 35 1.48 5.28 2.13
N MET A 36 0.43 4.53 1.84
CA MET A 36 0.47 3.44 0.88
C MET A 36 -0.53 3.75 -0.22
N ILE A 37 -0.07 3.65 -1.45
CA ILE A 37 -0.89 3.91 -2.63
C ILE A 37 -0.93 2.63 -3.46
N ILE A 38 -2.13 2.18 -3.75
CA ILE A 38 -2.35 0.97 -4.54
C ILE A 38 -3.01 1.37 -5.85
N VAL A 39 -2.37 1.04 -6.95
CA VAL A 39 -2.96 1.21 -8.29
C VAL A 39 -3.45 -0.16 -8.74
N ASP A 40 -4.76 -0.31 -8.78
CA ASP A 40 -5.38 -1.58 -9.15
C ASP A 40 -5.64 -1.61 -10.66
N THR A 41 -5.23 -2.70 -11.30
CA THR A 41 -5.36 -2.86 -12.75
C THR A 41 -6.44 -3.86 -13.15
N GLY A 42 -7.43 -4.07 -12.29
CA GLY A 42 -8.57 -4.91 -12.61
C GLY A 42 -8.68 -6.17 -11.76
N SER A 43 -8.40 -6.05 -10.45
CA SER A 43 -8.53 -7.20 -9.56
C SER A 43 -9.99 -7.63 -9.43
N THR A 44 -10.19 -8.93 -9.46
CA THR A 44 -11.49 -9.56 -9.27
C THR A 44 -11.56 -10.33 -7.95
N ASP A 45 -10.46 -10.40 -7.23
CA ASP A 45 -10.38 -11.05 -5.92
C ASP A 45 -10.51 -10.02 -4.79
N ASN A 46 -10.03 -10.35 -3.59
CA ASN A 46 -10.13 -9.49 -2.42
C ASN A 46 -8.96 -8.50 -2.27
N THR A 47 -8.20 -8.26 -3.34
CA THR A 47 -7.06 -7.34 -3.32
C THR A 47 -7.46 -5.96 -2.82
N ILE A 48 -8.51 -5.37 -3.39
CA ILE A 48 -8.95 -4.02 -3.02
C ILE A 48 -9.45 -3.95 -1.57
N PRO A 49 -10.36 -4.84 -1.12
CA PRO A 49 -10.77 -4.83 0.28
C PRO A 49 -9.61 -4.96 1.25
N ILE A 50 -8.62 -5.79 0.94
CA ILE A 50 -7.44 -5.95 1.77
C ILE A 50 -6.65 -4.65 1.83
N ALA A 51 -6.39 -4.02 0.70
CA ALA A 51 -5.67 -2.76 0.65
C ALA A 51 -6.37 -1.67 1.47
N LYS A 52 -7.68 -1.58 1.36
CA LYS A 52 -8.47 -0.63 2.14
C LYS A 52 -8.35 -0.89 3.63
N LYS A 53 -8.31 -2.14 4.03
CA LYS A 53 -8.18 -2.52 5.43
C LYS A 53 -6.87 -2.04 6.03
N PHE A 54 -5.83 -1.97 5.22
CA PHE A 54 -4.53 -1.44 5.64
C PHE A 54 -4.45 0.08 5.56
N GLY A 55 -5.51 0.75 5.11
CA GLY A 55 -5.53 2.19 5.02
C GLY A 55 -4.90 2.75 3.76
N ALA A 56 -4.70 1.93 2.74
CA ALA A 56 -4.10 2.38 1.49
C ALA A 56 -5.09 3.21 0.68
N LYS A 57 -4.55 4.16 -0.08
CA LYS A 57 -5.32 4.88 -1.09
C LYS A 57 -5.38 4.02 -2.33
N ILE A 58 -6.55 3.90 -2.92
CA ILE A 58 -6.78 3.04 -4.06
C ILE A 58 -7.08 3.88 -5.29
N TYR A 59 -6.35 3.60 -6.36
CA TYR A 59 -6.61 4.18 -7.67
C TYR A 59 -6.82 3.03 -8.64
N HIS A 60 -7.75 3.22 -9.55
CA HIS A 60 -8.04 2.22 -10.58
C HIS A 60 -7.44 2.69 -11.90
N HIS A 61 -6.82 1.77 -12.58
CA HIS A 61 -6.21 2.06 -13.87
C HIS A 61 -6.97 1.35 -14.99
#